data_4b71fbe02b4e6408311d9d0c59b39db4
#
_entry.id   4b71fbe02b4e6408311d9d0c59b39db4
#
_cell.length_a   1.000
_cell.length_b   1.000
_cell.length_c   1.000
_cell.angle_alpha   90.00
_cell.angle_beta   90.00
_cell.angle_gamma   90.00
#
_symmetry.space_group_name_H-M   'P 1'
#
loop_
_entity.id
_entity.type
_entity.pdbx_description
1 polymer ?
#
loop_
_entity_poly.entity_id
_entity_poly.type
_entity_poly.pdbx_seq_one_letter_code
_entity_poly.pdbx_strand_id
1 'polypeptide(L)'
;MTRRSAMVAGLALAASLAYTPLGAAPDFQRGRLLYENHCDQCHEDHVHQRSKSHLRSQAEVRKYVQIWQKQLKLGWSVDDIADVLFYLNERYYGFPPAVD
;
A
#
# COMPACT_ATOMS: atom_id res chain seq x y z
N MET A 1 -14.23 28.50 46.94
CA MET A 1 -13.98 28.21 46.75
C MET A 1 -13.59 27.45 45.92
N THR A 2 -13.30 27.08 45.46
CA THR A 2 -12.93 26.34 44.99
C THR A 2 -13.20 25.83 43.84
N ARG A 3 -13.40 25.80 43.20
CA ARG A 3 -13.72 25.34 42.32
C ARG A 3 -13.19 25.52 41.24
N ARG A 4 -12.96 25.41 40.57
CA ARG A 4 -12.47 25.77 39.67
C ARG A 4 -11.67 24.97 38.87
N SER A 5 -11.26 24.06 38.92
CA SER A 5 -10.36 23.30 38.25
C SER A 5 -10.94 22.44 37.20
N ALA A 6 -12.12 22.42 37.02
CA ALA A 6 -12.71 21.45 36.16
C ALA A 6 -12.65 21.77 34.75
N MET A 7 -12.34 22.96 34.39
CA MET A 7 -12.41 23.21 33.15
C MET A 7 -11.37 22.77 32.24
N VAL A 8 -10.32 22.33 32.58
CA VAL A 8 -9.23 21.97 31.73
C VAL A 8 -9.42 20.75 30.94
N ALA A 9 -10.19 19.83 31.40
CA ALA A 9 -10.28 18.53 30.77
C ALA A 9 -10.85 18.57 29.40
N GLY A 10 -11.65 19.48 29.07
CA GLY A 10 -12.30 19.43 27.79
C GLY A 10 -11.42 19.75 26.63
N LEU A 11 -10.35 20.46 26.83
CA LEU A 11 -9.53 20.84 25.75
C LEU A 11 -8.75 19.71 25.12
N ALA A 12 -8.35 18.77 25.91
CA ALA A 12 -7.56 17.67 25.39
C ALA A 12 -8.32 16.81 24.43
N LEU A 13 -9.60 16.66 24.62
CA LEU A 13 -10.36 15.83 23.74
C LEU A 13 -10.53 16.44 22.39
N ALA A 14 -10.66 17.73 22.30
CA ALA A 14 -10.82 18.37 21.04
C ALA A 14 -9.61 18.18 20.15
N ALA A 15 -8.44 18.22 20.73
CA ALA A 15 -7.24 18.04 19.95
C ALA A 15 -7.14 16.64 19.38
N SER A 16 -7.55 15.65 20.12
CA SER A 16 -7.48 14.31 19.63
C SER A 16 -8.40 14.08 18.47
N LEU A 17 -9.55 14.67 18.52
CA LEU A 17 -10.50 14.45 17.47
C LEU A 17 -10.14 15.13 16.16
N ALA A 18 -9.30 16.10 16.22
CA ALA A 18 -8.91 16.81 15.03
C ALA A 18 -7.99 16.01 14.14
N TYR A 19 -7.40 14.95 14.67
CA TYR A 19 -6.45 14.20 13.93
C TYR A 19 -7.06 12.90 13.44
N THR A 20 -7.30 12.79 12.16
CA THR A 20 -7.84 11.57 11.57
C THR A 20 -7.16 11.34 10.26
N PRO A 21 -6.41 10.31 10.11
CA PRO A 21 -5.74 10.06 8.85
C PRO A 21 -6.74 9.66 7.79
N LEU A 22 -6.52 10.11 6.60
CA LEU A 22 -7.39 9.79 5.52
C LEU A 22 -6.94 8.58 4.78
N GLY A 23 -6.38 7.70 5.30
CA GLY A 23 -5.88 6.53 4.66
C GLY A 23 -4.40 6.48 4.82
N ALA A 24 -3.87 5.33 4.81
CA ALA A 24 -2.46 5.13 5.02
C ALA A 24 -1.73 5.21 3.71
N ALA A 25 -0.53 5.73 3.72
CA ALA A 25 0.35 5.63 2.59
C ALA A 25 0.70 4.18 2.36
N PRO A 26 1.01 3.79 1.13
CA PRO A 26 1.39 2.41 0.87
C PRO A 26 2.62 2.01 1.68
N ASP A 27 2.63 0.77 2.10
CA ASP A 27 3.65 0.24 2.99
C ASP A 27 4.56 -0.70 2.22
N PHE A 28 5.81 -0.33 2.06
CA PHE A 28 6.79 -1.11 1.31
C PHE A 28 7.02 -2.47 1.95
N GLN A 29 7.20 -2.53 3.27
CA GLN A 29 7.52 -3.79 3.93
C GLN A 29 6.33 -4.75 3.88
N ARG A 30 5.13 -4.23 4.06
CA ARG A 30 3.96 -5.09 3.98
C ARG A 30 3.77 -5.59 2.56
N GLY A 31 3.98 -4.73 1.57
CA GLY A 31 3.93 -5.15 0.17
C GLY A 31 4.95 -6.22 -0.15
N ARG A 32 6.15 -6.08 0.38
CA ARG A 32 7.18 -7.08 0.19
C ARG A 32 6.76 -8.43 0.75
N LEU A 33 6.21 -8.43 1.96
CA LEU A 33 5.81 -9.68 2.59
C LEU A 33 4.65 -10.33 1.86
N LEU A 34 3.68 -9.54 1.43
CA LEU A 34 2.58 -10.09 0.66
C LEU A 34 3.07 -10.70 -0.65
N TYR A 35 3.97 -10.03 -1.32
CA TYR A 35 4.50 -10.52 -2.58
C TYR A 35 5.34 -11.77 -2.37
N GLU A 36 6.25 -11.75 -1.43
CA GLU A 36 7.14 -12.87 -1.19
C GLU A 36 6.39 -14.12 -0.72
N ASN A 37 5.35 -13.92 0.07
CA ASN A 37 4.61 -15.05 0.59
C ASN A 37 3.68 -15.68 -0.43
N HIS A 38 3.27 -14.95 -1.44
CA HIS A 38 2.24 -15.44 -2.34
C HIS A 38 2.65 -15.51 -3.79
N CYS A 39 3.68 -14.80 -4.20
CA CYS A 39 4.05 -14.71 -5.60
C CYS A 39 5.47 -15.18 -5.88
N ASP A 40 6.38 -14.90 -4.97
CA ASP A 40 7.78 -15.16 -5.20
C ASP A 40 8.11 -16.64 -5.24
N GLN A 41 7.27 -17.48 -4.70
CA GLN A 41 7.50 -18.92 -4.70
C GLN A 41 7.57 -19.48 -6.11
N CYS A 42 6.78 -18.92 -7.01
CA CYS A 42 6.72 -19.41 -8.37
C CYS A 42 7.53 -18.57 -9.34
N HIS A 43 7.93 -17.38 -8.92
CA HIS A 43 8.62 -16.46 -9.80
C HIS A 43 9.89 -15.98 -9.15
N GLU A 44 10.86 -15.70 -9.97
CA GLU A 44 12.11 -15.14 -9.49
C GLU A 44 12.24 -13.73 -9.98
N ASP A 45 13.27 -13.04 -9.56
CA ASP A 45 13.45 -11.64 -9.92
C ASP A 45 13.43 -11.40 -11.41
N HIS A 46 13.94 -12.30 -12.19
CA HIS A 46 14.03 -12.10 -13.63
C HIS A 46 12.67 -12.07 -14.32
N VAL A 47 11.61 -12.54 -13.65
CA VAL A 47 10.28 -12.48 -14.23
C VAL A 47 9.87 -11.02 -14.36
N HIS A 48 10.23 -10.19 -13.42
CA HIS A 48 9.93 -8.77 -13.48
C HIS A 48 10.82 -8.05 -14.48
N GLN A 49 12.04 -8.48 -14.63
CA GLN A 49 12.92 -7.91 -15.64
C GLN A 49 12.38 -8.17 -17.03
N ARG A 50 11.85 -9.36 -17.26
CA ARG A 50 11.28 -9.71 -18.53
C ARG A 50 9.97 -8.97 -18.80
N SER A 51 9.14 -8.85 -17.79
CA SER A 51 7.88 -8.14 -17.89
C SER A 51 8.07 -6.65 -18.05
N LYS A 52 9.13 -6.12 -17.48
CA LYS A 52 9.39 -4.70 -17.51
C LYS A 52 9.47 -4.17 -18.93
N SER A 53 9.97 -4.97 -19.84
CA SER A 53 10.07 -4.53 -21.22
C SER A 53 8.70 -4.33 -21.86
N HIS A 54 7.65 -4.93 -21.31
CA HIS A 54 6.32 -4.82 -21.85
C HIS A 54 5.44 -3.85 -21.09
N LEU A 55 5.72 -3.64 -19.81
CA LEU A 55 4.91 -2.76 -18.99
C LEU A 55 5.42 -1.33 -19.07
N ARG A 56 4.50 -0.39 -19.13
CA ARG A 56 4.87 1.00 -19.32
C ARG A 56 4.43 1.93 -18.22
N SER A 57 3.69 1.46 -17.23
CA SER A 57 3.17 2.35 -16.19
C SER A 57 2.80 1.57 -14.94
N GLN A 58 2.64 2.30 -13.85
CA GLN A 58 2.16 1.69 -12.61
C GLN A 58 0.77 1.11 -12.81
N ALA A 59 -0.07 1.72 -13.64
CA ALA A 59 -1.40 1.19 -13.88
C ALA A 59 -1.34 -0.18 -14.53
N GLU A 60 -0.39 -0.39 -15.41
CA GLU A 60 -0.22 -1.71 -16.03
C GLU A 60 0.30 -2.73 -15.04
N VAL A 61 1.22 -2.35 -14.17
CA VAL A 61 1.69 -3.27 -13.13
C VAL A 61 0.53 -3.64 -12.22
N ARG A 62 -0.29 -2.65 -11.84
CA ARG A 62 -1.46 -2.91 -11.00
C ARG A 62 -2.40 -3.90 -11.66
N LYS A 63 -2.61 -3.77 -12.95
CA LYS A 63 -3.49 -4.67 -13.68
C LYS A 63 -3.01 -6.11 -13.55
N TYR A 64 -1.72 -6.34 -13.68
CA TYR A 64 -1.20 -7.69 -13.56
C TYR A 64 -1.24 -8.19 -12.13
N VAL A 65 -1.01 -7.34 -11.14
CA VAL A 65 -1.17 -7.72 -9.75
C VAL A 65 -2.61 -8.17 -9.50
N GLN A 66 -3.57 -7.44 -10.04
CA GLN A 66 -4.97 -7.81 -9.87
C GLN A 66 -5.31 -9.13 -10.55
N ILE A 67 -4.79 -9.36 -11.73
CA ILE A 67 -5.01 -10.63 -12.44
C ILE A 67 -4.47 -11.79 -11.61
N TRP A 68 -3.25 -11.67 -11.12
CA TRP A 68 -2.64 -12.79 -10.43
C TRP A 68 -3.24 -13.04 -9.06
N GLN A 69 -3.59 -11.98 -8.32
CA GLN A 69 -4.21 -12.21 -7.02
C GLN A 69 -5.58 -12.87 -7.18
N LYS A 70 -6.28 -12.60 -8.26
CA LYS A 70 -7.52 -13.28 -8.54
C LYS A 70 -7.27 -14.73 -8.92
N GLN A 71 -6.31 -14.98 -9.77
CA GLN A 71 -5.98 -16.34 -10.18
C GLN A 71 -5.59 -17.19 -8.98
N LEU A 72 -4.86 -16.63 -8.04
CA LEU A 72 -4.42 -17.35 -6.86
C LEU A 72 -5.43 -17.30 -5.72
N LYS A 73 -6.56 -16.61 -5.94
CA LYS A 73 -7.65 -16.51 -4.97
C LYS A 73 -7.20 -15.95 -3.62
N LEU A 74 -6.39 -14.90 -3.68
CA LEU A 74 -5.85 -14.33 -2.46
C LEU A 74 -6.82 -13.38 -1.78
N GLY A 75 -7.80 -12.86 -2.49
CA GLY A 75 -8.77 -11.95 -1.91
C GLY A 75 -8.18 -10.65 -1.41
N TRP A 76 -7.18 -10.15 -2.10
CA TRP A 76 -6.50 -8.94 -1.65
C TRP A 76 -7.41 -7.72 -1.74
N SER A 77 -7.32 -6.87 -0.73
CA SER A 77 -8.04 -5.61 -0.69
C SER A 77 -7.34 -4.58 -1.58
N VAL A 78 -7.99 -3.44 -1.74
CA VAL A 78 -7.37 -2.33 -2.45
C VAL A 78 -6.06 -1.92 -1.78
N ASP A 79 -6.03 -1.93 -0.46
CA ASP A 79 -4.80 -1.57 0.27
C ASP A 79 -3.72 -2.62 0.09
N ASP A 80 -4.09 -3.88 0.06
CA ASP A 80 -3.11 -4.96 -0.18
C ASP A 80 -2.47 -4.77 -1.55
N ILE A 81 -3.29 -4.51 -2.55
CA ILE A 81 -2.80 -4.30 -3.90
C ILE A 81 -1.92 -3.05 -3.97
N ALA A 82 -2.31 -1.99 -3.28
CA ALA A 82 -1.51 -0.78 -3.27
C ALA A 82 -0.14 -1.01 -2.64
N ASP A 83 -0.08 -1.78 -1.57
CA ASP A 83 1.19 -2.07 -0.91
C ASP A 83 2.10 -2.91 -1.81
N VAL A 84 1.54 -3.92 -2.46
CA VAL A 84 2.30 -4.76 -3.37
C VAL A 84 2.77 -3.95 -4.57
N LEU A 85 1.91 -3.11 -5.11
CA LEU A 85 2.29 -2.27 -6.24
C LEU A 85 3.44 -1.33 -5.86
N PHE A 86 3.36 -0.74 -4.68
CA PHE A 86 4.41 0.15 -4.21
C PHE A 86 5.72 -0.61 -4.08
N TYR A 87 5.70 -1.79 -3.47
CA TYR A 87 6.89 -2.61 -3.36
C TYR A 87 7.48 -2.94 -4.73
N LEU A 88 6.65 -3.42 -5.65
CA LEU A 88 7.14 -3.82 -6.97
C LEU A 88 7.71 -2.63 -7.73
N ASN A 89 7.06 -1.48 -7.60
CA ASN A 89 7.54 -0.30 -8.30
C ASN A 89 8.87 0.18 -7.75
N GLU A 90 9.02 0.20 -6.44
CA GLU A 90 10.27 0.63 -5.82
C GLU A 90 11.39 -0.37 -6.08
N ARG A 91 11.06 -1.64 -6.09
CA ARG A 91 12.08 -2.68 -6.20
C ARG A 91 12.48 -2.96 -7.64
N TYR A 92 11.54 -2.90 -8.57
CA TYR A 92 11.81 -3.37 -9.93
C TYR A 92 11.53 -2.35 -11.03
N TYR A 93 10.45 -1.60 -10.96
CA TYR A 93 10.00 -0.83 -12.12
C TYR A 93 10.38 0.63 -12.12
N GLY A 94 10.19 1.31 -11.03
CA GLY A 94 10.59 2.72 -10.94
C GLY A 94 9.77 3.67 -11.79
N PHE A 95 8.51 3.33 -12.05
CA PHE A 95 7.66 4.22 -12.82
C PHE A 95 7.24 5.42 -11.99
N PRO A 96 7.02 6.57 -12.63
CA PRO A 96 6.54 7.73 -11.89
C PRO A 96 5.13 7.51 -11.37
N PRO A 97 4.69 8.30 -10.40
CA PRO A 97 3.34 8.17 -9.88
C PRO A 97 2.32 8.35 -10.99
N ALA A 98 1.19 7.66 -10.83
CA ALA A 98 0.12 7.79 -11.79
C ALA A 98 -0.43 9.21 -11.74
N VAL A 99 -0.73 9.75 -12.91
CA VAL A 99 -1.29 11.08 -12.99
C VAL A 99 -2.67 10.96 -13.56
N ASP A 100 -3.63 11.50 -12.89
CA ASP A 100 -5.01 11.41 -13.35
C ASP A 100 -5.43 12.58 -14.19
#